data_5b8d9ccae041231b5d361f1d8055e905
#
_entry.id   5b8d9ccae041231b5d361f1d8055e905
#
_cell.length_a   1.000
_cell.length_b   1.000
_cell.length_c   1.000
_cell.angle_alpha   90.00
_cell.angle_beta   90.00
_cell.angle_gamma   90.00
#
_symmetry.space_group_name_H-M   'P 1'
#
loop_
_entity.id
_entity.type
_entity.pdbx_description
1 polymer ?
#
loop_
_entity_poly.entity_id
_entity_poly.type
_entity_poly.pdbx_seq_one_letter_code
_entity_poly.pdbx_strand_id
1 'polypeptide(L)'
;MPETTNNEFTDFIEFNSQHTLSSLLQPSYYQLGFMCSVQAIPELVDLEEWLFYLWRDGNISFDDQAQATEYAQHILRLTTHINERYEQALPLTELHCEHWLTESSAAANEFSAGFLAAIDVFNTRWLAVDADPNAQNLLQTSILLLSKLAPADQVAAETATLFEQLPEASEILAILPTLISQLAYTASQL
;
A
#
# COMPACT_ATOMS: atom_id res chain seq x y z
N MET A 1 -31.48 9.18 6.06
CA MET A 1 -30.21 9.24 6.80
C MET A 1 -29.12 8.90 5.80
N PRO A 2 -28.05 9.68 5.62
CA PRO A 2 -26.94 9.23 4.80
C PRO A 2 -26.35 8.01 5.50
N GLU A 3 -26.27 6.88 4.79
CA GLU A 3 -25.45 5.76 5.18
C GLU A 3 -24.03 6.31 5.32
N THR A 4 -23.49 6.33 6.51
CA THR A 4 -22.07 6.49 6.76
C THR A 4 -21.42 5.27 6.12
N THR A 5 -20.99 5.42 4.89
CA THR A 5 -20.16 4.41 4.22
C THR A 5 -18.90 4.31 5.08
N ASN A 6 -18.82 3.23 5.84
CA ASN A 6 -17.65 2.93 6.66
C ASN A 6 -16.47 2.82 5.70
N ASN A 7 -15.50 3.71 5.83
CA ASN A 7 -14.30 3.69 4.99
C ASN A 7 -13.22 2.92 5.76
N GLU A 8 -13.00 1.67 5.38
CA GLU A 8 -12.05 0.76 6.05
C GLU A 8 -10.63 1.35 6.14
N PHE A 9 -10.22 2.16 5.17
CA PHE A 9 -8.92 2.85 5.21
C PHE A 9 -8.89 3.94 6.30
N THR A 10 -9.93 4.74 6.38
CA THR A 10 -10.06 5.80 7.41
C THR A 10 -10.12 5.17 8.79
N ASP A 11 -10.95 4.15 8.98
CA ASP A 11 -11.09 3.44 10.25
C ASP A 11 -9.74 2.84 10.71
N PHE A 12 -8.97 2.28 9.77
CA PHE A 12 -7.64 1.75 10.06
C PHE A 12 -6.64 2.84 10.47
N ILE A 13 -6.64 3.98 9.76
CA ILE A 13 -5.77 5.11 10.09
C ILE A 13 -6.12 5.68 11.47
N GLU A 14 -7.41 5.85 11.76
CA GLU A 14 -7.89 6.35 13.05
C GLU A 14 -7.52 5.39 14.18
N PHE A 15 -7.75 4.09 14.00
CA PHE A 15 -7.35 3.06 14.96
C PHE A 15 -5.85 3.16 15.29
N ASN A 16 -5.00 3.14 14.28
CA ASN A 16 -3.55 3.20 14.48
C ASN A 16 -3.09 4.51 15.15
N SER A 17 -3.76 5.64 14.89
CA SER A 17 -3.39 6.94 15.47
C SER A 17 -3.76 7.09 16.94
N GLN A 18 -4.84 6.43 17.37
CA GLN A 18 -5.39 6.53 18.72
C GLN A 18 -4.88 5.45 19.65
N HIS A 19 -4.28 4.40 19.11
CA HIS A 19 -3.94 3.22 19.88
C HIS A 19 -2.56 3.33 20.56
N THR A 20 -2.42 2.67 21.71
CA THR A 20 -1.14 2.53 22.43
C THR A 20 -0.06 1.84 21.60
N LEU A 21 -0.47 1.05 20.59
CA LEU A 21 0.43 0.41 19.62
C LEU A 21 1.11 1.38 18.63
N SER A 22 0.65 2.62 18.50
CA SER A 22 1.14 3.56 17.47
C SER A 22 2.66 3.78 17.51
N SER A 23 3.29 3.69 18.67
CA SER A 23 4.74 3.80 18.82
C SER A 23 5.51 2.55 18.35
N LEU A 24 4.86 1.40 18.29
CA LEU A 24 5.45 0.11 17.90
C LEU A 24 5.21 -0.19 16.41
N LEU A 25 4.16 0.38 15.84
CA LEU A 25 3.77 0.16 14.46
C LEU A 25 4.51 1.11 13.50
N GLN A 26 4.66 0.69 12.26
CA GLN A 26 5.04 1.58 11.16
C GLN A 26 3.96 2.67 10.99
N PRO A 27 4.27 3.81 10.36
CA PRO A 27 3.28 4.83 10.06
C PRO A 27 2.06 4.25 9.34
N SER A 28 0.86 4.76 9.60
CA SER A 28 -0.39 4.18 9.06
C SER A 28 -0.40 4.10 7.53
N TYR A 29 0.06 5.14 6.85
CA TYR A 29 0.13 5.12 5.39
C TYR A 29 1.19 4.16 4.85
N TYR A 30 2.32 3.98 5.55
CA TYR A 30 3.28 2.93 5.21
C TYR A 30 2.64 1.54 5.27
N GLN A 31 1.92 1.26 6.37
CA GLN A 31 1.21 0.00 6.51
C GLN A 31 0.18 -0.22 5.39
N LEU A 32 -0.58 0.84 5.03
CA LEU A 32 -1.53 0.78 3.90
C LEU A 32 -0.83 0.45 2.58
N GLY A 33 0.26 1.14 2.27
CA GLY A 33 1.04 0.88 1.06
C GLY A 33 1.57 -0.55 1.02
N PHE A 34 2.13 -1.01 2.13
CA PHE A 34 2.65 -2.37 2.26
C PHE A 34 1.55 -3.42 2.02
N MET A 35 0.39 -3.27 2.68
CA MET A 35 -0.75 -4.19 2.51
C MET A 35 -1.30 -4.16 1.07
N CYS A 36 -1.47 -2.97 0.47
CA CYS A 36 -1.91 -2.87 -0.92
C CYS A 36 -0.96 -3.62 -1.87
N SER A 37 0.34 -3.52 -1.64
CA SER A 37 1.34 -4.22 -2.47
C SER A 37 1.30 -5.73 -2.25
N VAL A 38 1.24 -6.20 -1.00
CA VAL A 38 1.18 -7.64 -0.68
C VAL A 38 -0.06 -8.29 -1.30
N GLN A 39 -1.22 -7.62 -1.22
CA GLN A 39 -2.46 -8.13 -1.83
C GLN A 39 -2.46 -8.09 -3.37
N ALA A 40 -1.53 -7.35 -3.99
CA ALA A 40 -1.38 -7.29 -5.45
C ALA A 40 -0.45 -8.38 -6.01
N ILE A 41 0.26 -9.12 -5.17
CA ILE A 41 1.16 -10.19 -5.59
C ILE A 41 0.36 -11.30 -6.29
N PRO A 42 0.85 -11.88 -7.42
CA PRO A 42 0.15 -12.94 -8.16
C PRO A 42 -0.19 -14.17 -7.33
N GLU A 43 0.69 -14.49 -6.39
CA GLU A 43 0.53 -15.63 -5.48
C GLU A 43 0.08 -15.14 -4.10
N LEU A 44 -0.82 -15.89 -3.47
CA LEU A 44 -1.24 -15.58 -2.11
C LEU A 44 -0.04 -15.60 -1.16
N VAL A 45 0.10 -14.54 -0.37
CA VAL A 45 1.10 -14.44 0.71
C VAL A 45 0.38 -14.59 2.04
N ASP A 46 0.76 -15.61 2.80
CA ASP A 46 0.15 -15.87 4.11
C ASP A 46 0.39 -14.72 5.08
N LEU A 47 -0.59 -14.44 5.93
CA LEU A 47 -0.53 -13.36 6.91
C LEU A 47 0.73 -13.44 7.79
N GLU A 48 1.14 -14.63 8.17
CA GLU A 48 2.32 -14.89 9.00
C GLU A 48 3.63 -14.47 8.32
N GLU A 49 3.67 -14.45 6.98
CA GLU A 49 4.86 -14.08 6.21
C GLU A 49 5.08 -12.55 6.16
N TRP A 50 4.04 -11.75 6.36
CA TRP A 50 4.15 -10.32 6.16
C TRP A 50 3.70 -9.44 7.33
N LEU A 51 2.91 -9.93 8.28
CA LEU A 51 2.33 -9.12 9.36
C LEU A 51 3.40 -8.39 10.18
N PHE A 52 4.54 -9.02 10.44
CA PHE A 52 5.60 -8.44 11.26
C PHE A 52 6.30 -7.23 10.60
N TYR A 53 6.21 -7.07 9.26
CA TYR A 53 6.75 -5.87 8.58
C TYR A 53 5.95 -4.60 8.87
N LEU A 54 4.74 -4.73 9.39
CA LEU A 54 3.94 -3.58 9.85
C LEU A 54 4.42 -3.05 11.21
N TRP A 55 5.36 -3.75 11.86
CA TRP A 55 5.94 -3.39 13.15
C TRP A 55 7.36 -2.87 12.96
N ARG A 56 7.71 -1.75 13.66
CA ARG A 56 9.00 -1.07 13.46
C ARG A 56 10.20 -1.98 13.67
N ASP A 57 10.14 -2.82 14.70
CA ASP A 57 11.22 -3.72 15.09
C ASP A 57 10.97 -5.17 14.61
N GLY A 58 9.94 -5.40 13.80
CA GLY A 58 9.53 -6.73 13.37
C GLY A 58 9.00 -7.64 14.48
N ASN A 59 8.84 -7.12 15.70
CA ASN A 59 8.36 -7.87 16.85
C ASN A 59 6.90 -7.55 17.15
N ILE A 60 6.02 -8.51 16.89
CA ILE A 60 4.61 -8.40 17.22
C ILE A 60 4.44 -8.52 18.74
N SER A 61 3.95 -7.46 19.37
CA SER A 61 3.74 -7.41 20.81
C SER A 61 2.42 -6.73 21.16
N PHE A 62 1.58 -7.43 21.90
CA PHE A 62 0.30 -6.93 22.38
C PHE A 62 0.27 -6.97 23.92
N ASP A 63 -0.41 -6.01 24.53
CA ASP A 63 -0.59 -5.95 25.98
C ASP A 63 -1.51 -7.07 26.49
N ASP A 64 -2.53 -7.41 25.69
CA ASP A 64 -3.48 -8.46 25.99
C ASP A 64 -4.14 -9.05 24.73
N GLN A 65 -4.97 -10.07 24.93
CA GLN A 65 -5.69 -10.74 23.85
C GLN A 65 -6.74 -9.84 23.17
N ALA A 66 -7.33 -8.90 23.89
CA ALA A 66 -8.35 -8.01 23.33
C ALA A 66 -7.71 -7.07 22.29
N GLN A 67 -6.56 -6.48 22.62
CA GLN A 67 -5.77 -5.64 21.73
C GLN A 67 -5.32 -6.40 20.46
N ALA A 68 -4.84 -7.65 20.65
CA ALA A 68 -4.45 -8.49 19.52
C ALA A 68 -5.65 -8.79 18.60
N THR A 69 -6.81 -9.06 19.18
CA THR A 69 -8.04 -9.36 18.44
C THR A 69 -8.53 -8.14 17.66
N GLU A 70 -8.51 -6.96 18.27
CA GLU A 70 -8.93 -5.72 17.64
C GLU A 70 -8.02 -5.36 16.45
N TYR A 71 -6.71 -5.41 16.66
CA TYR A 71 -5.75 -5.19 15.59
C TYR A 71 -5.94 -6.17 14.42
N ALA A 72 -6.07 -7.46 14.71
CA ALA A 72 -6.31 -8.48 13.70
C ALA A 72 -7.61 -8.23 12.92
N GLN A 73 -8.67 -7.76 13.57
CA GLN A 73 -9.93 -7.44 12.90
C GLN A 73 -9.78 -6.28 11.92
N HIS A 74 -9.02 -5.22 12.26
CA HIS A 74 -8.75 -4.12 11.34
C HIS A 74 -7.94 -4.59 10.13
N ILE A 75 -6.89 -5.37 10.35
CA ILE A 75 -6.09 -5.95 9.26
C ILE A 75 -6.96 -6.79 8.33
N LEU A 76 -7.77 -7.72 8.88
CA LEU A 76 -8.60 -8.62 8.07
C LEU A 76 -9.68 -7.89 7.28
N ARG A 77 -10.36 -6.90 7.88
CA ARG A 77 -11.36 -6.11 7.16
C ARG A 77 -10.72 -5.35 5.99
N LEU A 78 -9.61 -4.69 6.26
CA LEU A 78 -8.92 -3.88 5.25
C LEU A 78 -8.39 -4.75 4.10
N THR A 79 -7.73 -5.88 4.40
CA THR A 79 -7.22 -6.79 3.37
C THR A 79 -8.35 -7.43 2.56
N THR A 80 -9.46 -7.79 3.21
CA THR A 80 -10.67 -8.27 2.50
C THR A 80 -11.19 -7.21 1.54
N HIS A 81 -11.33 -5.97 2.00
CA HIS A 81 -11.81 -4.87 1.17
C HIS A 81 -10.87 -4.60 -0.03
N ILE A 82 -9.56 -4.57 0.18
CA ILE A 82 -8.57 -4.42 -0.89
C ILE A 82 -8.74 -5.54 -1.93
N ASN A 83 -8.82 -6.80 -1.49
CA ASN A 83 -8.95 -7.94 -2.39
C ASN A 83 -10.24 -7.90 -3.20
N GLU A 84 -11.38 -7.56 -2.59
CA GLU A 84 -12.66 -7.41 -3.30
C GLU A 84 -12.58 -6.36 -4.41
N ARG A 85 -11.84 -5.25 -4.18
CA ARG A 85 -11.61 -4.22 -5.20
C ARG A 85 -10.69 -4.72 -6.30
N TYR A 86 -9.62 -5.42 -5.96
CA TYR A 86 -8.66 -5.97 -6.92
C TYR A 86 -9.28 -7.04 -7.81
N GLU A 87 -10.05 -7.97 -7.25
CA GLU A 87 -10.75 -9.01 -8.01
C GLU A 87 -11.71 -8.46 -9.08
N GLN A 88 -12.24 -7.26 -8.85
CA GLN A 88 -13.15 -6.58 -9.76
C GLN A 88 -12.48 -5.50 -10.62
N ALA A 89 -11.17 -5.33 -10.52
CA ALA A 89 -10.42 -4.23 -11.12
C ALA A 89 -10.98 -2.83 -10.79
N LEU A 90 -11.58 -2.67 -9.60
CA LEU A 90 -12.16 -1.42 -9.15
C LEU A 90 -11.09 -0.55 -8.47
N PRO A 91 -11.02 0.75 -8.78
CA PRO A 91 -10.06 1.66 -8.13
C PRO A 91 -10.24 1.71 -6.62
N LEU A 92 -9.15 1.82 -5.87
CA LEU A 92 -9.16 2.07 -4.43
C LEU A 92 -9.45 3.55 -4.11
N THR A 93 -10.59 4.06 -4.56
CA THR A 93 -10.96 5.47 -4.43
C THR A 93 -11.08 5.92 -2.98
N GLU A 94 -11.36 4.99 -2.07
CA GLU A 94 -11.50 5.21 -0.63
C GLU A 94 -10.17 5.58 0.06
N LEU A 95 -9.03 5.43 -0.63
CA LEU A 95 -7.73 5.96 -0.20
C LEU A 95 -7.69 7.49 -0.18
N HIS A 96 -8.56 8.14 -0.98
CA HIS A 96 -8.61 9.61 -1.12
C HIS A 96 -7.23 10.24 -1.40
N CYS A 97 -6.45 9.61 -2.29
CA CYS A 97 -5.07 10.01 -2.61
C CYS A 97 -4.95 11.48 -3.04
N GLU A 98 -6.00 12.06 -3.62
CA GLU A 98 -6.08 13.46 -4.05
C GLU A 98 -5.93 14.46 -2.90
N HIS A 99 -6.22 14.04 -1.66
CA HIS A 99 -6.10 14.89 -0.47
C HIS A 99 -4.73 14.81 0.20
N TRP A 100 -3.89 13.83 -0.14
CA TRP A 100 -2.62 13.59 0.56
C TRP A 100 -1.65 14.76 0.49
N LEU A 101 -1.63 15.52 -0.60
CA LEU A 101 -0.74 16.68 -0.72
C LEU A 101 -1.20 17.87 0.13
N THR A 102 -2.48 17.96 0.44
CA THR A 102 -3.08 19.08 1.18
C THR A 102 -3.23 18.79 2.68
N GLU A 103 -3.54 17.54 3.03
CA GLU A 103 -3.83 17.14 4.40
C GLU A 103 -2.58 16.61 5.12
N SER A 104 -1.74 15.87 4.41
CA SER A 104 -0.50 15.34 4.96
C SER A 104 0.51 15.03 3.85
N SER A 105 1.52 15.88 3.70
CA SER A 105 2.61 15.62 2.76
C SER A 105 3.36 14.30 3.04
N ALA A 106 3.28 13.77 4.27
CA ALA A 106 3.87 12.49 4.63
C ALA A 106 3.09 11.30 4.07
N ALA A 107 1.76 11.41 3.87
CA ALA A 107 0.93 10.30 3.44
C ALA A 107 1.39 9.66 2.13
N ALA A 108 1.65 10.48 1.11
CA ALA A 108 2.14 10.01 -0.19
C ALA A 108 3.51 9.33 -0.07
N ASN A 109 4.41 9.94 0.70
CA ASN A 109 5.77 9.40 0.92
C ASN A 109 5.73 8.07 1.67
N GLU A 110 4.96 8.00 2.75
CA GLU A 110 4.84 6.80 3.59
C GLU A 110 4.17 5.66 2.83
N PHE A 111 3.07 5.93 2.13
CA PHE A 111 2.38 4.93 1.31
C PHE A 111 3.31 4.35 0.24
N SER A 112 4.01 5.22 -0.48
CA SER A 112 4.94 4.82 -1.52
C SER A 112 6.09 3.99 -0.96
N ALA A 113 6.67 4.40 0.17
CA ALA A 113 7.72 3.65 0.85
C ALA A 113 7.25 2.25 1.26
N GLY A 114 6.04 2.14 1.83
CA GLY A 114 5.46 0.85 2.22
C GLY A 114 5.19 -0.05 1.04
N PHE A 115 4.62 0.49 -0.04
CA PHE A 115 4.33 -0.29 -1.26
C PHE A 115 5.60 -0.84 -1.89
N LEU A 116 6.63 0.01 -2.05
CA LEU A 116 7.93 -0.39 -2.61
C LEU A 116 8.68 -1.38 -1.71
N ALA A 117 8.60 -1.22 -0.39
CA ALA A 117 9.19 -2.15 0.56
C ALA A 117 8.60 -3.57 0.41
N ALA A 118 7.30 -3.69 0.22
CA ALA A 118 6.68 -5.00 -0.01
C ALA A 118 7.11 -5.62 -1.34
N ILE A 119 7.29 -4.84 -2.42
CA ILE A 119 7.83 -5.34 -3.69
C ILE A 119 9.25 -5.88 -3.48
N ASP A 120 10.09 -5.17 -2.73
CA ASP A 120 11.47 -5.57 -2.47
C ASP A 120 11.53 -6.86 -1.63
N VAL A 121 10.76 -6.92 -0.55
CA VAL A 121 10.68 -8.10 0.34
C VAL A 121 10.21 -9.34 -0.41
N PHE A 122 9.20 -9.22 -1.26
CA PHE A 122 8.59 -10.33 -1.99
C PHE A 122 8.98 -10.36 -3.48
N ASN A 123 10.15 -9.85 -3.84
CA ASN A 123 10.58 -9.69 -5.24
C ASN A 123 10.48 -10.97 -6.06
N THR A 124 10.78 -12.12 -5.46
CA THR A 124 10.70 -13.41 -6.15
C THR A 124 9.29 -13.84 -6.51
N ARG A 125 8.28 -13.37 -5.79
CA ARG A 125 6.87 -13.68 -6.08
C ARG A 125 6.30 -12.84 -7.23
N TRP A 126 7.00 -11.78 -7.62
CA TRP A 126 6.67 -10.98 -8.79
C TRP A 126 7.22 -11.54 -10.10
N LEU A 127 8.05 -12.59 -10.07
CA LEU A 127 8.67 -13.16 -11.28
C LEU A 127 7.64 -13.71 -12.30
N ALA A 128 6.44 -14.13 -11.84
CA ALA A 128 5.38 -14.56 -12.73
C ALA A 128 4.93 -13.44 -13.69
N VAL A 129 5.04 -12.18 -13.25
CA VAL A 129 4.67 -10.99 -14.02
C VAL A 129 5.56 -10.80 -15.25
N ASP A 130 6.80 -11.30 -15.24
CA ASP A 130 7.74 -11.21 -16.38
C ASP A 130 7.24 -11.98 -17.62
N ALA A 131 6.31 -12.93 -17.45
CA ALA A 131 5.75 -13.69 -18.55
C ALA A 131 4.67 -12.92 -19.33
N ASP A 132 4.09 -11.88 -18.76
CA ASP A 132 3.06 -11.06 -19.38
C ASP A 132 3.52 -9.59 -19.55
N PRO A 133 3.72 -9.12 -20.80
CA PRO A 133 4.21 -7.77 -21.04
C PRO A 133 3.32 -6.64 -20.49
N ASN A 134 2.01 -6.87 -20.36
CA ASN A 134 1.10 -5.87 -19.82
C ASN A 134 1.25 -5.80 -18.29
N ALA A 135 1.30 -6.93 -17.61
CA ALA A 135 1.53 -7.00 -16.17
C ALA A 135 2.91 -6.42 -15.80
N GLN A 136 3.95 -6.78 -16.57
CA GLN A 136 5.30 -6.23 -16.39
C GLN A 136 5.32 -4.70 -16.54
N ASN A 137 4.65 -4.17 -17.56
CA ASN A 137 4.57 -2.72 -17.80
C ASN A 137 3.83 -1.99 -16.66
N LEU A 138 2.73 -2.56 -16.15
CA LEU A 138 2.01 -2.02 -15.00
C LEU A 138 2.87 -2.02 -13.74
N LEU A 139 3.59 -3.11 -13.47
CA LEU A 139 4.50 -3.19 -12.31
C LEU A 139 5.62 -2.15 -12.41
N GLN A 140 6.31 -2.07 -13.54
CA GLN A 140 7.38 -1.10 -13.77
C GLN A 140 6.88 0.34 -13.66
N THR A 141 5.71 0.64 -14.23
CA THR A 141 5.08 1.96 -14.12
C THR A 141 4.74 2.29 -12.67
N SER A 142 4.17 1.34 -11.93
CA SER A 142 3.85 1.51 -10.51
C SER A 142 5.10 1.79 -9.68
N ILE A 143 6.17 1.01 -9.87
CA ILE A 143 7.45 1.22 -9.19
C ILE A 143 7.99 2.61 -9.50
N LEU A 144 8.01 3.02 -10.77
CA LEU A 144 8.58 4.29 -11.20
C LEU A 144 7.81 5.49 -10.59
N LEU A 145 6.48 5.47 -10.67
CA LEU A 145 5.65 6.57 -10.16
C LEU A 145 5.68 6.64 -8.63
N LEU A 146 5.63 5.51 -7.95
CA LEU A 146 5.75 5.46 -6.48
C LEU A 146 7.15 5.87 -6.02
N SER A 147 8.21 5.53 -6.77
CA SER A 147 9.57 5.98 -6.46
C SER A 147 9.70 7.51 -6.52
N LYS A 148 8.97 8.19 -7.42
CA LYS A 148 8.92 9.65 -7.44
C LYS A 148 8.22 10.25 -6.20
N LEU A 149 7.26 9.55 -5.64
CA LEU A 149 6.53 9.98 -4.42
C LEU A 149 7.26 9.58 -3.12
N ALA A 150 8.20 8.63 -3.18
CA ALA A 150 8.94 8.16 -2.01
C ALA A 150 9.85 9.26 -1.42
N PRO A 151 10.30 9.12 -0.15
CA PRO A 151 11.21 10.08 0.46
C PRO A 151 12.49 10.25 -0.36
N ALA A 152 12.95 11.50 -0.51
CA ALA A 152 14.08 11.86 -1.37
C ALA A 152 15.42 11.21 -0.97
N ASP A 153 15.58 10.83 0.28
CA ASP A 153 16.74 10.11 0.80
C ASP A 153 16.86 8.66 0.29
N GLN A 154 15.76 8.12 -0.24
CA GLN A 154 15.72 6.79 -0.86
C GLN A 154 15.96 6.81 -2.37
N VAL A 155 16.12 8.01 -2.95
CA VAL A 155 16.26 8.19 -4.39
C VAL A 155 17.72 8.46 -4.74
N ALA A 156 18.30 7.64 -5.61
CA ALA A 156 19.65 7.88 -6.13
C ALA A 156 19.68 9.17 -6.98
N ALA A 157 20.77 9.95 -6.88
CA ALA A 157 20.91 11.21 -7.61
C ALA A 157 20.78 11.05 -9.15
N GLU A 158 21.10 9.88 -9.68
CA GLU A 158 21.00 9.55 -11.10
C GLU A 158 19.54 9.46 -11.60
N THR A 159 18.58 9.19 -10.69
CA THR A 159 17.15 9.12 -11.01
C THR A 159 16.45 10.47 -11.00
N ALA A 160 17.07 11.51 -10.45
CA ALA A 160 16.47 12.84 -10.37
C ALA A 160 16.08 13.40 -11.76
N THR A 161 16.95 13.25 -12.76
CA THR A 161 16.67 13.68 -14.15
C THR A 161 15.54 12.91 -14.80
N LEU A 162 15.38 11.63 -14.47
CA LEU A 162 14.26 10.82 -14.94
C LEU A 162 12.95 11.31 -14.30
N PHE A 163 12.97 11.65 -13.04
CA PHE A 163 11.78 12.12 -12.32
C PHE A 163 11.25 13.47 -12.82
N GLU A 164 12.12 14.34 -13.39
CA GLU A 164 11.69 15.58 -14.03
C GLU A 164 10.79 15.35 -15.25
N GLN A 165 10.90 14.19 -15.90
CA GLN A 165 10.10 13.81 -17.06
C GLN A 165 8.79 13.11 -16.71
N LEU A 166 8.61 12.73 -15.45
CA LEU A 166 7.39 12.07 -14.97
C LEU A 166 6.31 13.09 -14.64
N PRO A 167 5.02 12.66 -14.63
CA PRO A 167 3.90 13.49 -14.19
C PRO A 167 4.14 14.12 -12.81
N GLU A 168 3.48 15.23 -12.55
CA GLU A 168 3.53 15.86 -11.23
C GLU A 168 2.89 14.97 -10.15
N ALA A 169 3.25 15.18 -8.88
CA ALA A 169 2.76 14.36 -7.78
C ALA A 169 1.23 14.30 -7.70
N SER A 170 0.54 15.41 -7.97
CA SER A 170 -0.93 15.46 -8.01
C SER A 170 -1.54 14.59 -9.11
N GLU A 171 -0.90 14.53 -10.27
CA GLU A 171 -1.34 13.71 -11.40
C GLU A 171 -1.10 12.22 -11.10
N ILE A 172 0.04 11.90 -10.48
CA ILE A 172 0.33 10.53 -10.04
C ILE A 172 -0.72 10.06 -9.03
N LEU A 173 -0.99 10.87 -8.00
CA LEU A 173 -1.98 10.53 -6.96
C LEU A 173 -3.40 10.37 -7.52
N ALA A 174 -3.76 11.13 -8.55
CA ALA A 174 -5.07 10.99 -9.20
C ALA A 174 -5.25 9.64 -9.91
N ILE A 175 -4.19 9.06 -10.47
CA ILE A 175 -4.26 7.78 -11.19
C ILE A 175 -3.89 6.58 -10.32
N LEU A 176 -3.23 6.79 -9.18
CA LEU A 176 -2.67 5.74 -8.33
C LEU A 176 -3.70 4.67 -7.92
N PRO A 177 -4.93 5.02 -7.44
CA PRO A 177 -5.93 4.03 -7.06
C PRO A 177 -6.31 3.07 -8.20
N THR A 178 -6.37 3.60 -9.42
CA THR A 178 -6.67 2.80 -10.62
C THR A 178 -5.48 1.95 -11.04
N LEU A 179 -4.28 2.54 -11.03
CA LEU A 179 -3.05 1.88 -11.47
C LEU A 179 -2.76 0.62 -10.62
N ILE A 180 -2.80 0.75 -9.29
CA ILE A 180 -2.51 -0.38 -8.40
C ILE A 180 -3.59 -1.47 -8.48
N SER A 181 -4.85 -1.11 -8.67
CA SER A 181 -5.93 -2.09 -8.86
C SER A 181 -5.81 -2.82 -10.19
N GLN A 182 -5.43 -2.14 -11.25
CA GLN A 182 -5.17 -2.76 -12.55
C GLN A 182 -3.95 -3.69 -12.50
N LEU A 183 -2.87 -3.28 -11.81
CA LEU A 183 -1.73 -4.14 -11.58
C LEU A 183 -2.15 -5.43 -10.87
N ALA A 184 -2.84 -5.32 -9.75
CA ALA A 184 -3.28 -6.46 -8.95
C ALA A 184 -4.20 -7.40 -9.75
N TYR A 185 -5.21 -6.83 -10.41
CA TYR A 185 -6.12 -7.62 -11.25
C TYR A 185 -5.37 -8.36 -12.37
N THR A 186 -4.48 -7.66 -13.09
CA THR A 186 -3.73 -8.28 -14.19
C THR A 186 -2.78 -9.37 -13.67
N ALA A 187 -2.12 -9.11 -12.55
CA ALA A 187 -1.23 -10.08 -11.92
C ALA A 187 -1.97 -11.33 -11.44
N SER A 188 -3.19 -11.19 -10.94
CA SER A 188 -4.02 -12.32 -10.47
C SER A 188 -4.52 -13.25 -11.59
N GLN A 189 -4.37 -12.86 -12.84
CA GLN A 189 -4.75 -13.68 -14.00
C GLN A 189 -3.61 -14.58 -14.51
N LEU A 190 -2.42 -14.47 -13.94
CA LEU A 190 -1.23 -15.24 -14.32
C LEU A 190 -1.15 -16.55 -13.59
#